data_d47bb731690ca573f5019a307f43a120
#
_entry.id   d47bb731690ca573f5019a307f43a120
#
_cell.length_a   1.000
_cell.length_b   1.000
_cell.length_c   1.000
_cell.angle_alpha   90.00
_cell.angle_beta   90.00
_cell.angle_gamma   90.00
#
_symmetry.space_group_name_H-M   'P 1'
#
loop_
_entity.id
_entity.type
_entity.pdbx_description
1 polymer ?
#
loop_
_entity_poly.entity_id
_entity_poly.type
_entity_poly.pdbx_seq_one_letter_code
_entity_poly.pdbx_strand_id
1 'polypeptide(L)'
;MEMTKNDLKNKLTSPEEAVKLVHDHDRVFIGLVSNITPVLSDALWERRHELNDITIISGLLLRPTRLYTELAENQPFKMLSLFLGPFERTAMKIGRPSAFTSLHLSQVDDWFHNIGKVSVVFISASMPDENGNVSFGVSGGSVYRFLLDTADRIILELNPNMPYVYGQDNIFNINDADAIVMSDKAIPEMAEGEPDEITEKISNQIVPLIPDGATIQLGIGGLSSAIGSKLTDKNDLGIFSEMLCPSMVKLMKNGNVTNKYKGFMDGKSVYAFAAGDKAMYDFMDHNENIYNAYFSFANDPRMIMKNKKMISINTAMAINLYGETAADAIGYHQYSAIGGQLDYVRGAQWSEGGKSIIAMDSSYIKNGKRYSKINFTFPEGTPISTPRSDIEYVATEYGCIDLKHLTMADRVRAMISLAHPDFRDELTEKARHVDLI
;
A
#
# COMPACT_ATOMS: atom_id res chain seq x y z
N MET A 1 27.54 -16.87 -20.87
CA MET A 1 27.31 -15.55 -21.50
C MET A 1 26.62 -15.62 -22.88
N GLU A 2 26.93 -16.58 -23.76
CA GLU A 2 26.27 -16.70 -25.07
C GLU A 2 24.87 -17.34 -25.01
N MET A 3 24.58 -18.22 -24.08
CA MET A 3 23.29 -18.91 -23.94
C MET A 3 22.14 -17.94 -23.57
N THR A 4 22.34 -17.05 -22.61
CA THR A 4 21.33 -16.10 -22.13
C THR A 4 20.87 -15.07 -23.16
N LYS A 5 21.75 -14.61 -24.03
CA LYS A 5 21.38 -13.70 -25.14
C LYS A 5 20.55 -14.39 -26.23
N ASN A 6 20.75 -15.69 -26.43
CA ASN A 6 19.96 -16.47 -27.40
C ASN A 6 18.56 -16.78 -26.85
N ASP A 7 18.44 -17.10 -25.55
CA ASP A 7 17.17 -17.40 -24.93
C ASP A 7 16.23 -16.18 -24.89
N LEU A 8 16.79 -15.01 -24.54
CA LEU A 8 16.06 -13.76 -24.62
C LEU A 8 15.56 -13.47 -26.05
N LYS A 9 16.42 -13.65 -27.08
CA LYS A 9 16.04 -13.42 -28.48
C LYS A 9 14.92 -14.31 -28.96
N ASN A 10 14.87 -15.57 -28.49
CA ASN A 10 13.88 -16.53 -28.92
C ASN A 10 12.49 -16.27 -28.34
N LYS A 11 12.39 -15.61 -27.16
CA LYS A 11 11.14 -15.30 -26.46
C LYS A 11 10.71 -13.85 -26.64
N LEU A 12 11.60 -12.99 -27.14
CA LEU A 12 11.30 -11.58 -27.38
C LEU A 12 10.35 -11.45 -28.57
N THR A 13 9.22 -10.79 -28.30
CA THR A 13 8.18 -10.59 -29.32
C THR A 13 7.57 -9.20 -29.21
N SER A 14 6.69 -8.83 -30.14
CA SER A 14 5.94 -7.59 -30.02
C SER A 14 4.83 -7.71 -28.97
N PRO A 15 4.39 -6.58 -28.38
CA PRO A 15 3.27 -6.59 -27.45
C PRO A 15 1.99 -7.21 -28.04
N GLU A 16 1.71 -6.92 -29.34
CA GLU A 16 0.56 -7.41 -30.07
C GLU A 16 0.59 -8.94 -30.22
N GLU A 17 1.77 -9.52 -30.47
CA GLU A 17 1.93 -10.98 -30.53
C GLU A 17 1.83 -11.62 -29.15
N ALA A 18 2.46 -11.00 -28.13
CA ALA A 18 2.44 -11.52 -26.77
C ALA A 18 1.01 -11.63 -26.21
N VAL A 19 0.17 -10.60 -26.41
CA VAL A 19 -1.21 -10.61 -25.91
C VAL A 19 -2.15 -11.55 -26.64
N LYS A 20 -1.74 -12.16 -27.77
CA LYS A 20 -2.48 -13.28 -28.41
C LYS A 20 -2.56 -14.51 -27.52
N LEU A 21 -1.69 -14.62 -26.55
CA LEU A 21 -1.74 -15.65 -25.51
C LEU A 21 -2.92 -15.47 -24.54
N VAL A 22 -3.63 -14.34 -24.58
CA VAL A 22 -4.87 -14.14 -23.81
C VAL A 22 -6.05 -14.62 -24.64
N HIS A 23 -6.91 -15.47 -24.05
CA HIS A 23 -8.08 -16.09 -24.67
C HIS A 23 -9.36 -15.69 -23.93
N ASP A 24 -10.50 -15.97 -24.54
CA ASP A 24 -11.82 -15.76 -23.92
C ASP A 24 -11.89 -16.43 -22.54
N HIS A 25 -12.55 -15.76 -21.61
CA HIS A 25 -12.76 -16.20 -20.23
C HIS A 25 -11.50 -16.24 -19.35
N ASP A 26 -10.36 -15.71 -19.83
CA ASP A 26 -9.14 -15.65 -19.03
C ASP A 26 -9.27 -14.70 -17.84
N ARG A 27 -8.55 -15.03 -16.79
CA ARG A 27 -8.29 -14.18 -15.64
C ARG A 27 -6.84 -13.72 -15.72
N VAL A 28 -6.65 -12.43 -15.96
CA VAL A 28 -5.35 -11.82 -16.25
C VAL A 28 -4.91 -10.97 -15.07
N PHE A 29 -3.82 -11.34 -14.41
CA PHE A 29 -3.14 -10.48 -13.44
C PHE A 29 -2.23 -9.53 -14.21
N ILE A 30 -2.32 -8.22 -13.96
CA ILE A 30 -1.54 -7.19 -14.65
C ILE A 30 -0.58 -6.43 -13.75
N GLY A 31 -0.38 -6.92 -12.52
CA GLY A 31 0.44 -6.28 -11.48
C GLY A 31 -0.35 -5.40 -10.52
N LEU A 32 0.29 -5.04 -9.42
CA LEU A 32 -0.22 -4.14 -8.39
C LEU A 32 0.76 -2.97 -8.21
N VAL A 33 0.25 -1.84 -7.78
CA VAL A 33 1.01 -0.63 -7.41
C VAL A 33 1.94 -0.16 -8.53
N SER A 34 3.25 -0.26 -8.34
CA SER A 34 4.27 0.13 -9.35
C SER A 34 4.65 -1.00 -10.30
N ASN A 35 4.25 -2.25 -10.01
CA ASN A 35 4.53 -3.43 -10.84
C ASN A 35 3.44 -3.64 -11.92
N ILE A 36 3.00 -2.57 -12.55
CA ILE A 36 2.04 -2.65 -13.65
C ILE A 36 2.76 -2.83 -14.98
N THR A 37 2.07 -3.41 -15.95
CA THR A 37 2.56 -3.72 -17.30
C THR A 37 1.89 -2.82 -18.34
N PRO A 38 2.29 -1.55 -18.48
CA PRO A 38 1.58 -0.60 -19.35
C PRO A 38 1.57 -0.99 -20.81
N VAL A 39 2.67 -1.54 -21.34
CA VAL A 39 2.77 -1.92 -22.75
C VAL A 39 1.86 -3.11 -23.06
N LEU A 40 1.89 -4.15 -22.22
CA LEU A 40 1.00 -5.30 -22.35
C LEU A 40 -0.48 -4.93 -22.13
N SER A 41 -0.76 -4.06 -21.15
CA SER A 41 -2.12 -3.60 -20.86
C SER A 41 -2.73 -2.81 -22.03
N ASP A 42 -1.95 -1.94 -22.68
CA ASP A 42 -2.40 -1.18 -23.84
C ASP A 42 -2.59 -2.08 -25.06
N ALA A 43 -1.70 -3.05 -25.29
CA ALA A 43 -1.84 -4.04 -26.37
C ALA A 43 -3.07 -4.94 -26.13
N LEU A 44 -3.32 -5.35 -24.88
CA LEU A 44 -4.54 -6.13 -24.55
C LEU A 44 -5.81 -5.32 -24.81
N TRP A 45 -5.81 -4.01 -24.54
CA TRP A 45 -6.94 -3.14 -24.85
C TRP A 45 -7.27 -3.10 -26.35
N GLU A 46 -6.28 -3.16 -27.24
CA GLU A 46 -6.55 -3.19 -28.70
C GLU A 46 -7.33 -4.43 -29.13
N ARG A 47 -7.25 -5.52 -28.37
CA ARG A 47 -8.02 -6.76 -28.63
C ARG A 47 -9.45 -6.75 -28.06
N ARG A 48 -9.94 -5.61 -27.57
CA ARG A 48 -11.27 -5.47 -26.96
C ARG A 48 -12.46 -5.88 -27.83
N HIS A 49 -12.29 -5.91 -29.14
CA HIS A 49 -13.32 -6.34 -30.09
C HIS A 49 -13.25 -7.83 -30.44
N GLU A 50 -12.16 -8.50 -30.06
CA GLU A 50 -11.91 -9.92 -30.33
C GLU A 50 -12.24 -10.80 -29.13
N LEU A 51 -12.04 -10.26 -27.92
CA LEU A 51 -12.11 -11.01 -26.66
C LEU A 51 -13.49 -10.90 -25.99
N ASN A 52 -13.83 -11.93 -25.21
CA ASN A 52 -15.05 -11.99 -24.42
C ASN A 52 -14.73 -12.40 -22.97
N ASP A 53 -15.38 -11.74 -22.00
CA ASP A 53 -15.43 -12.15 -20.59
C ASP A 53 -14.05 -12.28 -19.91
N ILE A 54 -13.20 -11.29 -20.06
CA ILE A 54 -11.87 -11.24 -19.42
C ILE A 54 -11.98 -10.59 -18.04
N THR A 55 -11.42 -11.23 -17.02
CA THR A 55 -11.28 -10.63 -15.69
C THR A 55 -9.87 -10.09 -15.51
N ILE A 56 -9.73 -8.78 -15.34
CA ILE A 56 -8.47 -8.10 -15.03
C ILE A 56 -8.31 -7.99 -13.52
N ILE A 57 -7.23 -8.53 -13.00
CA ILE A 57 -6.89 -8.51 -11.56
C ILE A 57 -5.75 -7.55 -11.34
N SER A 58 -5.95 -6.56 -10.46
CA SER A 58 -4.95 -5.55 -10.09
C SER A 58 -5.33 -4.86 -8.78
N GLY A 59 -4.66 -3.77 -8.42
CA GLY A 59 -5.01 -2.92 -7.29
C GLY A 59 -4.01 -1.78 -7.07
N LEU A 60 -4.53 -0.64 -6.64
CA LEU A 60 -3.75 0.57 -6.37
C LEU A 60 -2.80 0.93 -7.53
N LEU A 61 -3.34 0.99 -8.74
CA LEU A 61 -2.53 1.36 -9.90
C LEU A 61 -2.02 2.79 -9.76
N LEU A 62 -0.71 2.98 -9.94
CA LEU A 62 -0.06 4.30 -9.89
C LEU A 62 0.07 4.96 -11.26
N ARG A 63 -0.35 4.27 -12.31
CA ARG A 63 -0.38 4.77 -13.69
C ARG A 63 -1.71 4.42 -14.34
N PRO A 64 -2.31 5.32 -15.15
CA PRO A 64 -3.49 4.98 -15.94
C PRO A 64 -3.14 3.93 -17.00
N THR A 65 -4.07 3.01 -17.25
CA THR A 65 -4.10 2.18 -18.45
C THR A 65 -5.47 2.34 -19.11
N ARG A 66 -5.55 2.12 -20.41
CA ARG A 66 -6.81 2.20 -21.15
C ARG A 66 -7.83 1.17 -20.65
N LEU A 67 -7.36 0.06 -20.11
CA LEU A 67 -8.21 -0.95 -19.43
C LEU A 67 -9.06 -0.34 -18.30
N TYR A 68 -8.60 0.75 -17.66
CA TYR A 68 -9.30 1.40 -16.53
C TYR A 68 -9.95 2.74 -16.88
N THR A 69 -9.47 3.41 -17.93
CA THR A 69 -9.88 4.78 -18.24
C THR A 69 -10.84 4.88 -19.42
N GLU A 70 -10.99 3.82 -20.22
CA GLU A 70 -11.83 3.80 -21.40
C GLU A 70 -12.90 2.70 -21.33
N LEU A 71 -14.02 2.88 -22.03
CA LEU A 71 -15.08 1.89 -22.20
C LEU A 71 -15.05 1.32 -23.62
N ALA A 72 -15.27 0.01 -23.75
CA ALA A 72 -15.52 -0.67 -25.03
C ALA A 72 -17.03 -0.96 -25.21
N GLU A 73 -17.50 -0.99 -26.43
CA GLU A 73 -18.94 -1.25 -26.71
C GLU A 73 -19.43 -2.57 -26.13
N ASN A 74 -18.67 -3.65 -26.29
CA ASN A 74 -18.99 -4.98 -25.80
C ASN A 74 -18.51 -5.27 -24.38
N GLN A 75 -17.76 -4.34 -23.74
CA GLN A 75 -17.22 -4.45 -22.38
C GLN A 75 -16.62 -5.83 -22.04
N PRO A 76 -15.61 -6.32 -22.78
CA PRO A 76 -15.07 -7.65 -22.55
C PRO A 76 -14.29 -7.74 -21.23
N PHE A 77 -13.85 -6.60 -20.68
CA PHE A 77 -13.01 -6.55 -19.49
C PHE A 77 -13.82 -6.21 -18.25
N LYS A 78 -13.76 -7.09 -17.25
CA LYS A 78 -14.25 -6.89 -15.88
C LYS A 78 -13.06 -6.62 -14.95
N MET A 79 -13.19 -5.67 -14.04
CA MET A 79 -12.15 -5.34 -13.08
C MET A 79 -12.39 -6.03 -11.74
N LEU A 80 -11.35 -6.70 -11.22
CA LEU A 80 -11.32 -7.22 -9.86
C LEU A 80 -10.12 -6.59 -9.14
N SER A 81 -10.40 -5.68 -8.19
CA SER A 81 -9.36 -4.91 -7.52
C SER A 81 -9.17 -5.33 -6.06
N LEU A 82 -7.91 -5.43 -5.65
CA LEU A 82 -7.51 -5.62 -4.25
C LEU A 82 -7.53 -4.31 -3.45
N PHE A 83 -7.41 -3.17 -4.13
CA PHE A 83 -7.40 -1.86 -3.50
C PHE A 83 -7.81 -0.77 -4.51
N LEU A 84 -8.75 0.08 -4.13
CA LEU A 84 -9.26 1.13 -5.01
C LEU A 84 -8.35 2.37 -4.98
N GLY A 85 -7.51 2.50 -5.98
CA GLY A 85 -6.76 3.71 -6.27
C GLY A 85 -7.57 4.72 -7.12
N PRO A 86 -6.95 5.81 -7.57
CA PRO A 86 -7.61 6.81 -8.41
C PRO A 86 -8.17 6.25 -9.72
N PHE A 87 -7.46 5.31 -10.35
CA PHE A 87 -7.85 4.75 -11.65
C PHE A 87 -8.94 3.70 -11.51
N GLU A 88 -8.92 2.89 -10.45
CA GLU A 88 -10.01 1.98 -10.10
C GLU A 88 -11.31 2.75 -9.84
N ARG A 89 -11.25 3.85 -9.08
CA ARG A 89 -12.42 4.73 -8.88
C ARG A 89 -12.89 5.39 -10.18
N THR A 90 -11.98 5.69 -11.11
CA THR A 90 -12.35 6.21 -12.43
C THR A 90 -13.11 5.16 -13.23
N ALA A 91 -12.63 3.90 -13.26
CA ALA A 91 -13.31 2.80 -13.92
C ALA A 91 -14.74 2.61 -13.39
N MET A 92 -14.93 2.66 -12.07
CA MET A 92 -16.26 2.60 -11.45
C MET A 92 -17.15 3.77 -11.88
N LYS A 93 -16.62 5.00 -11.91
CA LYS A 93 -17.37 6.20 -12.32
C LYS A 93 -17.84 6.18 -13.76
N ILE A 94 -17.07 5.67 -14.68
CA ILE A 94 -17.45 5.56 -16.10
C ILE A 94 -18.35 4.36 -16.37
N GLY A 95 -18.69 3.56 -15.34
CA GLY A 95 -19.61 2.43 -15.46
C GLY A 95 -18.96 1.14 -15.94
N ARG A 96 -17.65 0.99 -15.86
CA ARG A 96 -16.98 -0.28 -16.14
C ARG A 96 -17.39 -1.32 -15.10
N PRO A 97 -17.71 -2.56 -15.51
CA PRO A 97 -17.92 -3.65 -14.57
C PRO A 97 -16.71 -3.82 -13.65
N SER A 98 -16.87 -3.47 -12.39
CA SER A 98 -15.78 -3.41 -11.43
C SER A 98 -16.24 -4.01 -10.12
N ALA A 99 -15.40 -4.87 -9.56
CA ALA A 99 -15.54 -5.40 -8.22
C ALA A 99 -14.26 -5.10 -7.43
N PHE A 100 -14.41 -4.91 -6.13
CA PHE A 100 -13.26 -4.88 -5.22
C PHE A 100 -13.50 -5.88 -4.10
N THR A 101 -12.42 -6.31 -3.48
CA THR A 101 -12.49 -7.17 -2.32
C THR A 101 -12.12 -6.38 -1.06
N SER A 102 -12.75 -6.73 0.06
CA SER A 102 -12.41 -6.15 1.37
C SER A 102 -11.71 -7.21 2.20
N LEU A 103 -10.38 -7.12 2.27
CA LEU A 103 -9.54 -8.03 3.05
C LEU A 103 -8.34 -7.28 3.62
N HIS A 104 -7.79 -7.78 4.71
CA HIS A 104 -6.51 -7.31 5.21
C HIS A 104 -5.39 -7.77 4.26
N LEU A 105 -4.36 -6.94 4.07
CA LEU A 105 -3.25 -7.33 3.17
C LEU A 105 -2.47 -8.56 3.65
N SER A 106 -2.53 -8.87 4.95
CA SER A 106 -2.05 -10.16 5.49
C SER A 106 -2.75 -11.38 4.89
N GLN A 107 -3.94 -11.23 4.28
CA GLN A 107 -4.78 -12.31 3.73
C GLN A 107 -4.69 -12.44 2.22
N VAL A 108 -3.85 -11.64 1.54
CA VAL A 108 -3.78 -11.62 0.07
C VAL A 108 -3.36 -12.97 -0.52
N ASP A 109 -2.45 -13.67 0.13
CA ASP A 109 -2.01 -15.01 -0.29
C ASP A 109 -3.17 -16.02 -0.28
N ASP A 110 -3.89 -16.10 0.85
CA ASP A 110 -5.09 -16.94 0.98
C ASP A 110 -6.17 -16.56 -0.06
N TRP A 111 -6.34 -15.27 -0.31
CA TRP A 111 -7.28 -14.80 -1.31
C TRP A 111 -6.93 -15.31 -2.71
N PHE A 112 -5.67 -15.22 -3.15
CA PHE A 112 -5.25 -15.76 -4.45
C PHE A 112 -5.47 -17.27 -4.57
N HIS A 113 -5.32 -18.03 -3.50
CA HIS A 113 -5.61 -19.47 -3.50
C HIS A 113 -7.10 -19.77 -3.70
N ASN A 114 -8.01 -18.86 -3.32
CA ASN A 114 -9.44 -19.11 -3.26
C ASN A 114 -10.28 -18.40 -4.35
N ILE A 115 -9.73 -17.42 -5.07
CA ILE A 115 -10.49 -16.70 -6.11
C ILE A 115 -10.70 -17.48 -7.41
N GLY A 116 -10.13 -18.64 -7.52
CA GLY A 116 -10.04 -19.41 -8.76
C GLY A 116 -8.75 -19.11 -9.54
N LYS A 117 -8.45 -19.96 -10.49
CA LYS A 117 -7.19 -19.91 -11.25
C LYS A 117 -7.02 -18.58 -11.97
N VAL A 118 -5.85 -17.97 -11.81
CA VAL A 118 -5.36 -16.86 -12.65
C VAL A 118 -4.62 -17.50 -13.82
N SER A 119 -5.21 -17.42 -15.01
CA SER A 119 -4.71 -18.16 -16.18
C SER A 119 -3.54 -17.47 -16.87
N VAL A 120 -3.48 -16.14 -16.81
CA VAL A 120 -2.42 -15.34 -17.42
C VAL A 120 -1.84 -14.35 -16.42
N VAL A 121 -0.51 -14.29 -16.33
CA VAL A 121 0.19 -13.36 -15.45
C VAL A 121 1.09 -12.45 -16.28
N PHE A 122 0.83 -11.15 -16.27
CA PHE A 122 1.69 -10.12 -16.80
C PHE A 122 2.54 -9.55 -15.67
N ILE A 123 3.86 -9.45 -15.87
CA ILE A 123 4.79 -8.99 -14.85
C ILE A 123 5.77 -7.99 -15.45
N SER A 124 5.86 -6.81 -14.84
CA SER A 124 6.95 -5.87 -15.10
C SER A 124 8.20 -6.32 -14.33
N ALA A 125 9.35 -6.38 -14.99
CA ALA A 125 10.58 -6.85 -14.41
C ALA A 125 11.80 -6.04 -14.87
N SER A 126 12.89 -6.14 -14.12
CA SER A 126 14.19 -5.57 -14.48
C SER A 126 14.76 -6.21 -15.75
N MET A 127 15.86 -5.66 -16.26
CA MET A 127 16.67 -6.37 -17.25
C MET A 127 17.28 -7.61 -16.63
N PRO A 128 17.51 -8.70 -17.41
CA PRO A 128 18.09 -9.94 -16.90
C PRO A 128 19.57 -9.76 -16.58
N ASP A 129 20.00 -10.44 -15.50
CA ASP A 129 21.40 -10.64 -15.17
C ASP A 129 22.10 -11.62 -16.17
N GLU A 130 23.38 -11.91 -15.91
CA GLU A 130 24.15 -12.86 -16.74
C GLU A 130 23.62 -14.30 -16.74
N ASN A 131 22.78 -14.66 -15.77
CA ASN A 131 22.15 -15.98 -15.63
C ASN A 131 20.72 -16.00 -16.17
N GLY A 132 20.22 -14.89 -16.71
CA GLY A 132 18.86 -14.75 -17.18
C GLY A 132 17.82 -14.49 -16.08
N ASN A 133 18.25 -14.16 -14.88
CA ASN A 133 17.36 -13.82 -13.79
C ASN A 133 16.96 -12.35 -13.87
N VAL A 134 15.69 -12.08 -13.68
CA VAL A 134 15.11 -10.74 -13.56
C VAL A 134 14.55 -10.55 -12.15
N SER A 135 14.50 -9.32 -11.70
CA SER A 135 13.79 -8.94 -10.47
C SER A 135 12.42 -8.35 -10.81
N PHE A 136 11.41 -8.67 -10.01
CA PHE A 136 10.09 -8.02 -10.09
C PHE A 136 10.13 -6.57 -9.56
N GLY A 137 11.29 -6.07 -9.17
CA GLY A 137 11.56 -4.68 -8.84
C GLY A 137 10.91 -4.21 -7.55
N VAL A 138 10.48 -2.94 -7.57
CA VAL A 138 10.13 -2.17 -6.36
C VAL A 138 8.83 -2.63 -5.67
N SER A 139 7.98 -3.39 -6.34
CA SER A 139 6.70 -3.89 -5.80
C SER A 139 6.53 -5.40 -6.05
N GLY A 140 7.63 -6.14 -6.09
CA GLY A 140 7.63 -7.58 -6.34
C GLY A 140 6.89 -8.39 -5.28
N GLY A 141 6.74 -7.88 -4.07
CA GLY A 141 5.91 -8.49 -3.01
C GLY A 141 4.42 -8.64 -3.38
N SER A 142 4.01 -8.07 -4.50
CA SER A 142 2.69 -8.25 -5.11
C SER A 142 2.60 -9.47 -6.04
N VAL A 143 3.72 -10.05 -6.44
CA VAL A 143 3.80 -11.19 -7.36
C VAL A 143 4.07 -12.46 -6.56
N TYR A 144 3.02 -13.21 -6.27
CA TYR A 144 3.11 -14.42 -5.46
C TYR A 144 3.59 -15.60 -6.28
N ARG A 145 4.48 -16.41 -5.71
CA ARG A 145 4.98 -17.64 -6.34
C ARG A 145 3.83 -18.55 -6.77
N PHE A 146 2.78 -18.64 -5.98
CA PHE A 146 1.57 -19.40 -6.32
C PHE A 146 0.96 -18.98 -7.65
N LEU A 147 0.92 -17.69 -7.98
CA LEU A 147 0.41 -17.22 -9.28
C LEU A 147 1.27 -17.75 -10.43
N LEU A 148 2.59 -17.73 -10.26
CA LEU A 148 3.54 -18.20 -11.27
C LEU A 148 3.47 -19.70 -11.46
N ASP A 149 3.34 -20.46 -10.37
CA ASP A 149 3.31 -21.94 -10.40
C ASP A 149 1.98 -22.47 -10.96
N THR A 150 0.90 -21.70 -10.91
CA THR A 150 -0.44 -22.14 -11.33
C THR A 150 -0.96 -21.53 -12.61
N ALA A 151 -0.34 -20.43 -13.08
CA ALA A 151 -0.71 -19.81 -14.34
C ALA A 151 -0.47 -20.74 -15.54
N ASP A 152 -1.31 -20.61 -16.56
CA ASP A 152 -1.09 -21.31 -17.82
C ASP A 152 -0.06 -20.57 -18.69
N ARG A 153 0.06 -19.25 -18.50
CA ARG A 153 0.91 -18.39 -19.33
C ARG A 153 1.46 -17.24 -18.50
N ILE A 154 2.78 -17.03 -18.60
CA ILE A 154 3.52 -15.94 -17.94
C ILE A 154 4.16 -15.08 -19.03
N ILE A 155 3.83 -13.80 -19.03
CA ILE A 155 4.34 -12.82 -19.98
C ILE A 155 5.12 -11.73 -19.23
N LEU A 156 6.40 -11.58 -19.55
CA LEU A 156 7.25 -10.56 -18.94
C LEU A 156 7.26 -9.29 -19.77
N GLU A 157 7.14 -8.15 -19.09
CA GLU A 157 7.43 -6.81 -19.62
C GLU A 157 8.75 -6.34 -19.02
N LEU A 158 9.88 -6.54 -19.74
CA LEU A 158 11.22 -6.14 -19.29
C LEU A 158 11.39 -4.63 -19.45
N ASN A 159 11.86 -3.99 -18.41
CA ASN A 159 12.01 -2.55 -18.35
C ASN A 159 13.39 -2.15 -17.79
N PRO A 160 14.27 -1.47 -18.58
CA PRO A 160 15.57 -1.03 -18.09
C PRO A 160 15.49 0.03 -16.97
N ASN A 161 14.32 0.64 -16.77
CA ASN A 161 14.09 1.56 -15.66
C ASN A 161 13.70 0.85 -14.35
N MET A 162 13.38 -0.46 -14.38
CA MET A 162 13.03 -1.23 -13.20
C MET A 162 14.30 -1.65 -12.46
N PRO A 163 14.49 -1.23 -11.19
CA PRO A 163 15.67 -1.64 -10.42
C PRO A 163 15.65 -3.13 -10.10
N TYR A 164 16.82 -3.72 -9.98
CA TYR A 164 17.00 -5.11 -9.52
C TYR A 164 16.94 -5.14 -7.99
N VAL A 165 15.84 -5.59 -7.42
CA VAL A 165 15.60 -5.59 -5.98
C VAL A 165 15.53 -7.00 -5.44
N TYR A 166 16.25 -7.26 -4.34
CA TYR A 166 16.24 -8.55 -3.65
C TYR A 166 15.02 -8.71 -2.74
N GLY A 167 14.59 -9.94 -2.54
CA GLY A 167 13.44 -10.19 -1.68
C GLY A 167 12.92 -11.62 -1.70
N GLN A 168 11.77 -11.82 -1.10
CA GLN A 168 11.06 -13.08 -1.05
C GLN A 168 10.51 -13.40 -2.45
N ASP A 169 11.05 -14.47 -3.07
CA ASP A 169 10.68 -14.93 -4.42
C ASP A 169 10.65 -13.81 -5.49
N ASN A 170 11.42 -12.73 -5.27
CA ASN A 170 11.44 -11.54 -6.12
C ASN A 170 12.33 -11.72 -7.38
N ILE A 171 12.86 -12.90 -7.58
CA ILE A 171 13.73 -13.24 -8.72
C ILE A 171 13.10 -14.35 -9.54
N PHE A 172 13.10 -14.16 -10.86
CA PHE A 172 12.48 -15.07 -11.82
C PHE A 172 13.42 -15.28 -13.02
N ASN A 173 13.48 -16.49 -13.58
CA ASN A 173 14.31 -16.75 -14.75
C ASN A 173 13.50 -16.54 -16.03
N ILE A 174 14.06 -15.82 -17.01
CA ILE A 174 13.39 -15.55 -18.29
C ILE A 174 13.01 -16.80 -19.07
N ASN A 175 13.68 -17.94 -18.79
CA ASN A 175 13.37 -19.22 -19.44
C ASN A 175 12.03 -19.80 -19.02
N ASP A 176 11.47 -19.36 -17.89
CA ASP A 176 10.18 -19.82 -17.39
C ASP A 176 9.01 -18.95 -17.90
N ALA A 177 9.29 -17.87 -18.68
CA ALA A 177 8.25 -17.06 -19.32
C ALA A 177 7.85 -17.64 -20.68
N ASP A 178 6.58 -17.47 -21.06
CA ASP A 178 6.05 -17.88 -22.37
C ASP A 178 6.32 -16.84 -23.46
N ALA A 179 6.33 -15.56 -23.09
CA ALA A 179 6.67 -14.45 -23.99
C ALA A 179 7.33 -13.31 -23.21
N ILE A 180 8.14 -12.53 -23.92
CA ILE A 180 8.84 -11.37 -23.35
C ILE A 180 8.63 -10.18 -24.28
N VAL A 181 8.26 -9.03 -23.72
CA VAL A 181 8.19 -7.75 -24.41
C VAL A 181 9.13 -6.74 -23.78
N MET A 182 9.56 -5.74 -24.53
CA MET A 182 10.36 -4.63 -24.01
C MET A 182 9.48 -3.44 -23.69
N SER A 183 9.80 -2.76 -22.61
CA SER A 183 9.22 -1.48 -22.20
C SER A 183 10.32 -0.50 -21.89
N ASP A 184 10.13 0.75 -22.26
CA ASP A 184 11.00 1.88 -21.89
C ASP A 184 10.29 2.87 -20.95
N LYS A 185 9.11 2.51 -20.48
CA LYS A 185 8.27 3.37 -19.66
C LYS A 185 8.94 3.65 -18.32
N ALA A 186 8.96 4.91 -17.90
CA ALA A 186 9.41 5.26 -16.54
C ALA A 186 8.56 4.52 -15.49
N ILE A 187 9.16 4.07 -14.40
CA ILE A 187 8.40 3.52 -13.27
C ILE A 187 7.52 4.65 -12.70
N PRO A 188 6.27 4.38 -12.33
CA PRO A 188 5.40 5.40 -11.76
C PRO A 188 6.05 6.05 -10.53
N GLU A 189 6.11 7.38 -10.55
CA GLU A 189 6.61 8.15 -9.41
C GLU A 189 5.45 8.67 -8.56
N MET A 190 5.67 8.73 -7.26
CA MET A 190 4.75 9.31 -6.29
C MET A 190 5.52 10.24 -5.36
N ALA A 191 5.34 11.53 -5.52
CA ALA A 191 5.93 12.50 -4.62
C ALA A 191 5.29 12.40 -3.21
N GLU A 192 6.10 12.45 -2.18
CA GLU A 192 5.61 12.76 -0.84
C GLU A 192 5.09 14.20 -0.84
N GLY A 193 3.87 14.41 -0.32
CA GLY A 193 3.31 15.76 -0.19
C GLY A 193 4.15 16.64 0.73
N GLU A 194 4.22 17.92 0.42
CA GLU A 194 4.84 18.90 1.33
C GLU A 194 3.99 19.00 2.61
N PRO A 195 4.63 19.00 3.80
CA PRO A 195 3.92 19.20 5.06
C PRO A 195 3.27 20.57 5.13
N ASP A 196 2.00 20.62 5.52
CA ASP A 196 1.32 21.86 5.90
C ASP A 196 1.45 22.12 7.40
N GLU A 197 0.96 23.28 7.88
CA GLU A 197 1.03 23.67 9.28
C GLU A 197 0.35 22.67 10.23
N ILE A 198 -0.75 22.04 9.79
CA ILE A 198 -1.48 21.04 10.58
C ILE A 198 -0.65 19.78 10.71
N THR A 199 -0.13 19.29 9.61
CA THR A 199 0.74 18.10 9.54
C THR A 199 2.00 18.27 10.38
N GLU A 200 2.59 19.49 10.39
CA GLU A 200 3.72 19.84 11.24
C GLU A 200 3.36 19.77 12.74
N LYS A 201 2.19 20.26 13.13
CA LYS A 201 1.70 20.15 14.52
C LYS A 201 1.49 18.71 14.93
N ILE A 202 0.87 17.87 14.06
CA ILE A 202 0.65 16.46 14.34
C ILE A 202 1.98 15.73 14.49
N SER A 203 2.95 15.96 13.58
CA SER A 203 4.26 15.32 13.66
C SER A 203 5.02 15.68 14.95
N ASN A 204 4.89 16.91 15.44
CA ASN A 204 5.47 17.33 16.72
C ASN A 204 4.90 16.57 17.93
N GLN A 205 3.65 16.10 17.86
CA GLN A 205 3.04 15.28 18.91
C GLN A 205 3.53 13.82 18.83
N ILE A 206 3.85 13.32 17.64
CA ILE A 206 4.17 11.89 17.41
C ILE A 206 5.67 11.60 17.61
N VAL A 207 6.56 12.45 17.10
CA VAL A 207 8.01 12.21 17.10
C VAL A 207 8.60 11.91 18.51
N PRO A 208 8.13 12.54 19.61
CA PRO A 208 8.59 12.19 20.96
C PRO A 208 8.28 10.74 21.40
N LEU A 209 7.31 10.09 20.77
CA LEU A 209 6.94 8.69 21.05
C LEU A 209 7.85 7.69 20.36
N ILE A 210 8.70 8.13 19.43
CA ILE A 210 9.61 7.29 18.66
C ILE A 210 11.00 7.32 19.30
N PRO A 211 11.42 6.26 20.02
CA PRO A 211 12.74 6.21 20.65
C PRO A 211 13.84 5.82 19.64
N ASP A 212 15.09 5.99 20.02
CA ASP A 212 16.22 5.38 19.34
C ASP A 212 16.06 3.85 19.28
N GLY A 213 16.50 3.25 18.19
CA GLY A 213 16.33 1.81 17.93
C GLY A 213 14.90 1.35 17.66
N ALA A 214 13.96 2.28 17.43
CA ALA A 214 12.59 1.94 17.04
C ALA A 214 12.56 1.35 15.63
N THR A 215 11.67 0.37 15.43
CA THR A 215 11.29 -0.07 14.08
C THR A 215 10.06 0.70 13.64
N ILE A 216 10.10 1.30 12.45
CA ILE A 216 9.05 2.21 11.99
C ILE A 216 8.29 1.65 10.78
N GLN A 217 6.99 1.94 10.74
CA GLN A 217 6.11 1.89 9.57
C GLN A 217 5.45 3.26 9.44
N LEU A 218 5.58 3.84 8.27
CA LEU A 218 4.92 5.09 7.89
C LEU A 218 4.02 4.83 6.69
N GLY A 219 2.90 5.55 6.63
CA GLY A 219 2.04 5.59 5.45
C GLY A 219 2.65 6.46 4.34
N ILE A 220 1.80 7.05 3.51
CA ILE A 220 2.17 7.96 2.42
C ILE A 220 1.59 9.35 2.69
N GLY A 221 2.24 10.38 2.12
CA GLY A 221 1.75 11.75 2.13
C GLY A 221 2.52 12.70 3.06
N GLY A 222 2.02 13.92 3.22
CA GLY A 222 2.68 14.99 3.93
C GLY A 222 3.01 14.69 5.41
N LEU A 223 2.17 13.88 6.08
CA LEU A 223 2.46 13.48 7.47
C LEU A 223 3.70 12.57 7.55
N SER A 224 3.85 11.63 6.65
CA SER A 224 5.04 10.76 6.60
C SER A 224 6.30 11.56 6.29
N SER A 225 6.22 12.52 5.37
CA SER A 225 7.29 13.46 5.05
C SER A 225 7.67 14.31 6.28
N ALA A 226 6.68 14.87 6.98
CA ALA A 226 6.90 15.66 8.20
C ALA A 226 7.58 14.85 9.32
N ILE A 227 7.10 13.63 9.56
CA ILE A 227 7.69 12.74 10.57
C ILE A 227 9.10 12.34 10.15
N GLY A 228 9.29 11.85 8.93
CA GLY A 228 10.59 11.41 8.43
C GLY A 228 11.65 12.50 8.49
N SER A 229 11.29 13.75 8.18
CA SER A 229 12.23 14.89 8.29
C SER A 229 12.71 15.16 9.73
N LYS A 230 11.88 14.86 10.74
CA LYS A 230 12.19 15.06 12.17
C LYS A 230 12.87 13.87 12.83
N LEU A 231 12.94 12.73 12.15
CA LEU A 231 13.64 11.54 12.65
C LEU A 231 15.14 11.55 12.35
N THR A 232 15.66 12.60 11.71
CA THR A 232 17.10 12.76 11.42
C THR A 232 17.98 12.87 12.68
N ASP A 233 17.40 13.19 13.84
CA ASP A 233 18.10 13.21 15.12
C ASP A 233 18.04 11.85 15.86
N LYS A 234 17.33 10.85 15.31
CA LYS A 234 17.21 9.52 15.89
C LYS A 234 18.30 8.58 15.38
N ASN A 235 18.67 7.62 16.21
CA ASN A 235 19.73 6.69 15.94
C ASN A 235 19.21 5.25 15.87
N ASP A 236 19.90 4.45 15.03
CA ASP A 236 19.68 3.01 14.93
C ASP A 236 18.23 2.57 14.67
N LEU A 237 17.48 3.35 13.93
CA LEU A 237 16.14 2.99 13.50
C LEU A 237 16.14 1.71 12.66
N GLY A 238 15.02 1.01 12.67
CA GLY A 238 14.73 -0.10 11.76
C GLY A 238 13.51 0.21 10.89
N ILE A 239 13.38 -0.50 9.76
CA ILE A 239 12.21 -0.45 8.89
C ILE A 239 11.61 -1.84 8.77
N PHE A 240 10.31 -1.94 9.09
CA PHE A 240 9.45 -3.06 8.76
C PHE A 240 8.07 -2.47 8.40
N SER A 241 7.78 -2.36 7.10
CA SER A 241 6.69 -1.51 6.61
C SER A 241 5.94 -2.18 5.47
N GLU A 242 4.66 -1.88 5.32
CA GLU A 242 3.92 -2.21 4.11
C GLU A 242 4.52 -1.50 2.90
N MET A 243 4.70 -0.20 3.03
CA MET A 243 5.25 0.66 1.98
C MET A 243 6.63 1.18 2.39
N LEU A 244 7.56 1.21 1.43
CA LEU A 244 8.79 1.97 1.53
C LEU A 244 8.59 3.32 0.79
N CYS A 245 8.89 4.42 1.46
CA CYS A 245 8.68 5.78 0.95
C CYS A 245 9.98 6.60 0.94
N PRO A 246 10.05 7.73 0.20
CA PRO A 246 11.26 8.54 0.07
C PRO A 246 11.86 9.02 1.39
N SER A 247 11.03 9.42 2.35
CA SER A 247 11.50 9.85 3.68
C SER A 247 12.23 8.74 4.44
N MET A 248 11.78 7.50 4.35
CA MET A 248 12.47 6.34 4.93
C MET A 248 13.82 6.10 4.24
N VAL A 249 13.86 6.17 2.91
CA VAL A 249 15.11 6.01 2.14
C VAL A 249 16.10 7.13 2.47
N LYS A 250 15.63 8.35 2.69
CA LYS A 250 16.47 9.45 3.16
C LYS A 250 17.11 9.13 4.52
N LEU A 251 16.36 8.57 5.47
CA LEU A 251 16.90 8.12 6.76
C LEU A 251 17.91 6.99 6.61
N MET A 252 17.73 6.08 5.65
CA MET A 252 18.71 5.04 5.32
C MET A 252 20.01 5.67 4.78
N LYS A 253 19.91 6.58 3.82
CA LYS A 253 21.06 7.29 3.23
C LYS A 253 21.82 8.10 4.26
N ASN A 254 21.14 8.69 5.22
CA ASN A 254 21.75 9.48 6.30
C ASN A 254 22.39 8.62 7.42
N GLY A 255 22.16 7.29 7.42
CA GLY A 255 22.65 6.39 8.46
C GLY A 255 21.79 6.34 9.73
N ASN A 256 20.64 7.00 9.76
CA ASN A 256 19.68 6.93 10.87
C ASN A 256 19.05 5.52 10.99
N VAL A 257 18.85 4.84 9.86
CA VAL A 257 18.33 3.47 9.77
C VAL A 257 19.50 2.49 9.62
N THR A 258 19.75 1.70 10.65
CA THR A 258 20.78 0.64 10.66
C THR A 258 20.15 -0.76 10.70
N ASN A 259 18.89 -0.88 11.08
CA ASN A 259 18.18 -2.15 11.29
C ASN A 259 18.81 -3.10 12.33
N LYS A 260 19.74 -2.63 13.18
CA LYS A 260 20.53 -3.50 14.09
C LYS A 260 19.75 -4.07 15.26
N TYR A 261 18.69 -3.36 15.69
CA TYR A 261 18.01 -3.64 16.96
C TYR A 261 16.56 -4.04 16.79
N LYS A 262 16.15 -4.42 15.58
CA LYS A 262 14.79 -4.87 15.32
C LYS A 262 14.45 -6.17 16.04
N GLY A 263 15.44 -7.06 16.19
CA GLY A 263 15.25 -8.41 16.75
C GLY A 263 14.64 -9.40 15.76
N PHE A 264 14.31 -8.96 14.55
CA PHE A 264 13.82 -9.78 13.45
C PHE A 264 14.29 -9.22 12.11
N MET A 265 14.92 -10.07 11.30
CA MET A 265 15.56 -9.66 10.02
C MET A 265 16.47 -8.45 10.20
N ASP A 266 17.35 -8.51 11.21
CA ASP A 266 18.31 -7.46 11.49
C ASP A 266 19.19 -7.17 10.26
N GLY A 267 19.56 -5.92 10.07
CA GLY A 267 20.33 -5.45 8.91
C GLY A 267 19.50 -5.25 7.64
N LYS A 268 18.22 -5.65 7.60
CA LYS A 268 17.34 -5.50 6.42
C LYS A 268 16.20 -4.53 6.69
N SER A 269 15.99 -3.59 5.77
CA SER A 269 14.74 -2.83 5.66
C SER A 269 13.72 -3.66 4.89
N VAL A 270 12.67 -4.11 5.57
CA VAL A 270 11.65 -5.00 5.00
C VAL A 270 10.42 -4.19 4.59
N TYR A 271 9.90 -4.47 3.39
CA TYR A 271 8.71 -3.79 2.88
C TYR A 271 8.01 -4.66 1.82
N ALA A 272 6.71 -4.38 1.53
CA ALA A 272 5.96 -5.11 0.52
C ALA A 272 5.95 -4.41 -0.85
N PHE A 273 5.75 -3.10 -0.88
CA PHE A 273 5.83 -2.30 -2.09
C PHE A 273 6.51 -0.96 -1.84
N ALA A 274 6.98 -0.34 -2.91
CA ALA A 274 7.57 0.98 -2.84
C ALA A 274 6.94 1.93 -3.85
N ALA A 275 6.77 3.18 -3.44
CA ALA A 275 6.39 4.25 -4.34
C ALA A 275 7.10 5.54 -3.91
N GLY A 276 7.77 6.19 -4.84
CA GLY A 276 8.57 7.36 -4.59
C GLY A 276 9.08 7.98 -5.87
N ASP A 277 10.23 8.59 -5.82
CA ASP A 277 10.90 9.21 -6.95
C ASP A 277 11.99 8.32 -7.55
N LYS A 278 12.52 8.76 -8.68
CA LYS A 278 13.63 8.07 -9.35
C LYS A 278 14.85 7.91 -8.44
N ALA A 279 15.19 8.91 -7.63
CA ALA A 279 16.36 8.86 -6.74
C ALA A 279 16.22 7.79 -5.65
N MET A 280 14.99 7.51 -5.23
CA MET A 280 14.67 6.38 -4.36
C MET A 280 14.85 5.05 -5.11
N TYR A 281 14.32 4.93 -6.32
CA TYR A 281 14.42 3.70 -7.12
C TYR A 281 15.87 3.37 -7.49
N ASP A 282 16.70 4.39 -7.84
CA ASP A 282 18.13 4.21 -8.07
C ASP A 282 18.88 3.73 -6.81
N PHE A 283 18.45 4.14 -5.61
CA PHE A 283 19.01 3.67 -4.35
C PHE A 283 18.64 2.21 -4.04
N MET A 284 17.47 1.76 -4.51
CA MET A 284 17.00 0.40 -4.28
C MET A 284 17.69 -0.61 -5.19
N ASP A 285 18.27 -0.17 -6.31
CA ASP A 285 18.91 -1.05 -7.29
C ASP A 285 20.11 -1.78 -6.67
N HIS A 286 20.10 -3.12 -6.73
CA HIS A 286 21.13 -4.01 -6.17
C HIS A 286 21.48 -3.74 -4.69
N ASN A 287 20.56 -3.14 -3.92
CA ASN A 287 20.81 -2.81 -2.51
C ASN A 287 20.46 -4.00 -1.59
N GLU A 288 21.49 -4.67 -1.10
CA GLU A 288 21.33 -5.84 -0.21
C GLU A 288 20.72 -5.51 1.15
N ASN A 289 20.71 -4.26 1.59
CA ASN A 289 20.10 -3.86 2.86
C ASN A 289 18.58 -3.70 2.78
N ILE A 290 18.01 -3.83 1.58
CA ILE A 290 16.57 -3.77 1.32
C ILE A 290 16.06 -5.18 1.03
N TYR A 291 14.89 -5.51 1.57
CA TYR A 291 14.26 -6.81 1.37
C TYR A 291 12.79 -6.64 1.04
N ASN A 292 12.43 -6.90 -0.21
CA ASN A 292 11.04 -6.92 -0.64
C ASN A 292 10.37 -8.23 -0.20
N ALA A 293 9.23 -8.14 0.47
CA ALA A 293 8.49 -9.28 0.99
C ALA A 293 7.05 -9.29 0.47
N TYR A 294 6.40 -10.44 0.47
CA TYR A 294 4.98 -10.52 0.14
C TYR A 294 4.13 -9.64 1.06
N PHE A 295 3.01 -9.12 0.55
CA PHE A 295 2.03 -8.42 1.39
C PHE A 295 1.61 -9.27 2.58
N SER A 296 1.34 -10.57 2.37
CA SER A 296 0.96 -11.50 3.42
C SER A 296 2.05 -11.75 4.47
N PHE A 297 3.31 -11.42 4.17
CA PHE A 297 4.41 -11.49 5.14
C PHE A 297 4.64 -10.14 5.84
N ALA A 298 4.78 -9.07 5.06
CA ALA A 298 5.07 -7.74 5.61
C ALA A 298 3.90 -7.18 6.44
N ASN A 299 2.66 -7.57 6.12
CA ASN A 299 1.47 -7.18 6.87
C ASN A 299 1.00 -8.22 7.90
N ASP A 300 1.68 -9.37 8.04
CA ASP A 300 1.28 -10.34 9.08
C ASP A 300 1.56 -9.79 10.49
N PRO A 301 0.55 -9.58 11.34
CA PRO A 301 0.76 -9.09 12.71
C PRO A 301 1.76 -9.94 13.50
N ARG A 302 1.86 -11.26 13.21
CA ARG A 302 2.81 -12.19 13.84
C ARG A 302 4.25 -11.95 13.39
N MET A 303 4.47 -11.38 12.20
CA MET A 303 5.79 -10.97 11.72
C MET A 303 6.12 -9.55 12.20
N ILE A 304 5.14 -8.65 12.13
CA ILE A 304 5.28 -7.26 12.62
C ILE A 304 5.69 -7.26 14.11
N MET A 305 5.01 -8.05 14.95
CA MET A 305 5.28 -8.08 16.40
C MET A 305 6.68 -8.58 16.79
N LYS A 306 7.37 -9.29 15.91
CA LYS A 306 8.75 -9.75 16.17
C LYS A 306 9.77 -8.60 16.17
N ASN A 307 9.42 -7.48 15.56
CA ASN A 307 10.27 -6.29 15.54
C ASN A 307 10.09 -5.51 16.85
N LYS A 308 11.18 -5.26 17.58
CA LYS A 308 11.15 -4.51 18.83
C LYS A 308 10.83 -3.04 18.59
N LYS A 309 10.15 -2.42 19.56
CA LYS A 309 9.75 -1.00 19.54
C LYS A 309 9.10 -0.66 18.19
N MET A 310 8.19 -1.51 17.71
CA MET A 310 7.48 -1.29 16.46
C MET A 310 6.54 -0.11 16.59
N ILE A 311 6.78 0.96 15.86
CA ILE A 311 5.95 2.17 15.83
C ILE A 311 5.24 2.20 14.48
N SER A 312 3.94 1.96 14.49
CA SER A 312 3.10 2.07 13.30
C SER A 312 2.32 3.38 13.30
N ILE A 313 2.36 4.10 12.18
CA ILE A 313 1.67 5.38 12.02
C ILE A 313 0.80 5.31 10.77
N ASN A 314 -0.50 5.35 10.97
CA ASN A 314 -1.51 5.25 9.93
C ASN A 314 -2.47 6.44 10.00
N THR A 315 -3.17 6.69 8.89
CA THR A 315 -4.13 7.80 8.80
C THR A 315 -5.57 7.30 8.75
N ALA A 316 -6.51 8.18 9.08
CA ALA A 316 -7.94 7.91 9.03
C ALA A 316 -8.71 9.02 8.30
N MET A 317 -9.85 8.66 7.74
CA MET A 317 -10.82 9.61 7.18
C MET A 317 -11.65 10.26 8.29
N ALA A 318 -12.02 9.46 9.31
CA ALA A 318 -12.77 9.92 10.47
C ALA A 318 -12.58 8.96 11.66
N ILE A 319 -12.78 9.48 12.89
CA ILE A 319 -12.82 8.68 14.13
C ILE A 319 -14.06 9.14 14.93
N ASN A 320 -14.77 8.21 15.58
CA ASN A 320 -15.87 8.56 16.46
C ASN A 320 -15.43 8.69 17.93
N LEU A 321 -16.32 9.11 18.81
CA LEU A 321 -16.00 9.32 20.23
C LEU A 321 -15.61 8.04 20.99
N TYR A 322 -15.90 6.86 20.44
CA TYR A 322 -15.45 5.58 21.01
C TYR A 322 -14.03 5.18 20.54
N GLY A 323 -13.46 5.91 19.59
CA GLY A 323 -12.19 5.58 18.96
C GLY A 323 -12.33 4.61 17.78
N GLU A 324 -13.54 4.28 17.35
CA GLU A 324 -13.73 3.50 16.12
C GLU A 324 -13.27 4.34 14.93
N THR A 325 -12.51 3.75 14.03
CA THR A 325 -11.83 4.45 12.94
C THR A 325 -12.41 4.01 11.59
N ALA A 326 -12.76 4.98 10.75
CA ALA A 326 -13.11 4.79 9.35
C ALA A 326 -11.95 5.28 8.47
N ALA A 327 -11.35 4.40 7.66
CA ALA A 327 -10.20 4.71 6.83
C ALA A 327 -10.41 4.41 5.34
N ASP A 328 -11.36 3.56 4.98
CA ASP A 328 -11.55 3.09 3.61
C ASP A 328 -12.87 3.54 2.97
N ALA A 329 -13.89 3.91 3.78
CA ALA A 329 -15.17 4.44 3.29
C ALA A 329 -15.85 5.35 4.32
N ILE A 330 -16.77 6.20 3.87
CA ILE A 330 -17.68 7.00 4.70
C ILE A 330 -19.10 6.84 4.14
N GLY A 331 -20.05 6.44 5.00
CA GLY A 331 -21.37 6.01 4.56
C GLY A 331 -21.23 4.84 3.58
N TYR A 332 -21.97 4.90 2.51
CA TYR A 332 -21.91 3.92 1.41
C TYR A 332 -20.86 4.28 0.34
N HIS A 333 -20.05 5.29 0.59
CA HIS A 333 -19.03 5.78 -0.35
C HIS A 333 -17.69 5.09 -0.09
N GLN A 334 -17.36 4.08 -0.89
CA GLN A 334 -16.06 3.41 -0.87
C GLN A 334 -14.99 4.31 -1.50
N TYR A 335 -13.88 4.52 -0.79
CA TYR A 335 -12.75 5.35 -1.22
C TYR A 335 -11.51 4.51 -1.56
N SER A 336 -11.17 3.53 -0.73
CA SER A 336 -10.03 2.64 -0.94
C SER A 336 -10.45 1.18 -0.68
N ALA A 337 -9.63 0.40 -0.05
CA ALA A 337 -9.95 -0.86 0.62
C ALA A 337 -9.30 -0.86 2.00
N ILE A 338 -9.55 -1.89 2.79
CA ILE A 338 -9.11 -1.91 4.19
C ILE A 338 -7.58 -1.85 4.34
N GLY A 339 -6.83 -2.40 3.37
CA GLY A 339 -5.37 -2.35 3.38
C GLY A 339 -4.74 -3.09 4.56
N GLY A 340 -3.54 -2.65 4.97
CA GLY A 340 -2.78 -3.23 6.08
C GLY A 340 -2.91 -2.45 7.41
N GLN A 341 -3.79 -1.44 7.52
CA GLN A 341 -3.87 -0.59 8.70
C GLN A 341 -4.07 -1.41 9.98
N LEU A 342 -5.09 -2.28 10.05
CA LEU A 342 -5.38 -3.06 11.25
C LEU A 342 -4.31 -4.13 11.52
N ASP A 343 -3.66 -4.66 10.47
CA ASP A 343 -2.52 -5.57 10.61
C ASP A 343 -1.39 -4.89 11.40
N TYR A 344 -1.02 -3.66 11.00
CA TYR A 344 0.03 -2.88 11.67
C TYR A 344 -0.40 -2.38 13.05
N VAL A 345 -1.65 -1.98 13.23
CA VAL A 345 -2.19 -1.59 14.53
C VAL A 345 -2.01 -2.72 15.53
N ARG A 346 -2.38 -3.95 15.17
CA ARG A 346 -2.25 -5.11 16.04
C ARG A 346 -0.80 -5.53 16.24
N GLY A 347 -0.05 -5.66 15.16
CA GLY A 347 1.34 -6.10 15.22
C GLY A 347 2.22 -5.16 16.03
N ALA A 348 2.04 -3.85 15.91
CA ALA A 348 2.77 -2.86 16.70
C ALA A 348 2.44 -2.94 18.19
N GLN A 349 1.15 -3.08 18.55
CA GLN A 349 0.74 -3.22 19.95
C GLN A 349 1.22 -4.52 20.62
N TRP A 350 1.43 -5.58 19.85
CA TRP A 350 1.95 -6.85 20.36
C TRP A 350 3.49 -6.88 20.41
N SER A 351 4.15 -5.93 19.78
CA SER A 351 5.62 -5.78 19.79
C SER A 351 6.11 -5.32 21.16
N GLU A 352 7.27 -5.81 21.60
CA GLU A 352 7.95 -5.35 22.81
C GLU A 352 8.30 -3.86 22.70
N GLY A 353 7.64 -3.02 23.49
CA GLY A 353 7.81 -1.56 23.48
C GLY A 353 7.23 -0.86 22.25
N GLY A 354 6.40 -1.57 21.49
CA GLY A 354 5.74 -1.03 20.32
C GLY A 354 4.56 -0.11 20.63
N LYS A 355 4.10 0.64 19.62
CA LYS A 355 2.95 1.55 19.68
C LYS A 355 2.29 1.65 18.33
N SER A 356 0.95 1.74 18.32
CA SER A 356 0.17 2.05 17.13
C SER A 356 -0.46 3.43 17.25
N ILE A 357 -0.32 4.24 16.22
CA ILE A 357 -0.79 5.63 16.20
C ILE A 357 -1.69 5.82 14.98
N ILE A 358 -2.93 6.26 15.22
CA ILE A 358 -3.82 6.76 14.16
C ILE A 358 -3.76 8.28 14.21
N ALA A 359 -3.33 8.89 13.11
CA ALA A 359 -3.10 10.33 13.03
C ALA A 359 -3.92 10.97 11.91
N MET A 360 -4.55 12.09 12.18
CA MET A 360 -5.32 12.84 11.19
C MET A 360 -5.50 14.31 11.64
N ASP A 361 -5.75 15.18 10.67
CA ASP A 361 -6.31 16.50 10.93
C ASP A 361 -7.70 16.34 11.58
N SER A 362 -7.99 17.16 12.61
CA SER A 362 -9.27 17.04 13.36
C SER A 362 -10.49 17.52 12.56
N SER A 363 -10.26 18.28 11.48
CA SER A 363 -11.33 18.86 10.66
C SER A 363 -10.84 19.14 9.23
N TYR A 364 -11.79 19.38 8.32
CA TYR A 364 -11.50 19.84 6.95
C TYR A 364 -12.47 20.94 6.53
N ILE A 365 -12.10 21.71 5.51
CA ILE A 365 -12.95 22.77 4.94
C ILE A 365 -13.44 22.33 3.55
N LYS A 366 -14.76 22.43 3.34
CA LYS A 366 -15.40 22.19 2.04
C LYS A 366 -16.41 23.31 1.77
N ASN A 367 -16.31 23.95 0.62
CA ASN A 367 -17.18 25.07 0.21
C ASN A 367 -17.26 26.19 1.30
N GLY A 368 -16.13 26.54 1.91
CA GLY A 368 -16.08 27.57 2.95
C GLY A 368 -16.63 27.16 4.32
N LYS A 369 -17.14 25.94 4.48
CA LYS A 369 -17.64 25.42 5.76
C LYS A 369 -16.68 24.37 6.32
N ARG A 370 -16.44 24.45 7.65
CA ARG A 370 -15.63 23.48 8.39
C ARG A 370 -16.49 22.27 8.79
N TYR A 371 -15.89 21.10 8.71
CA TYR A 371 -16.48 19.82 9.10
C TYR A 371 -15.52 19.07 10.03
N SER A 372 -16.05 18.46 11.08
CA SER A 372 -15.26 17.64 11.99
C SER A 372 -14.94 16.28 11.37
N LYS A 373 -13.73 15.79 11.58
CA LYS A 373 -13.35 14.39 11.34
C LYS A 373 -13.47 13.54 12.62
N ILE A 374 -13.61 14.19 13.78
CA ILE A 374 -14.01 13.52 15.03
C ILE A 374 -15.52 13.63 15.15
N ASN A 375 -16.22 12.51 15.05
CA ASN A 375 -17.67 12.44 14.98
C ASN A 375 -18.26 11.86 16.27
N PHE A 376 -19.48 12.27 16.61
CA PHE A 376 -20.23 11.60 17.69
C PHE A 376 -20.50 10.14 17.31
N THR A 377 -21.10 9.93 16.14
CA THR A 377 -21.27 8.63 15.45
C THR A 377 -20.97 8.79 13.97
N PHE A 378 -20.65 7.70 13.30
CA PHE A 378 -20.48 7.74 11.86
C PHE A 378 -21.85 7.82 11.12
N PRO A 379 -21.86 8.36 9.89
CA PRO A 379 -23.00 8.20 8.99
C PRO A 379 -23.34 6.71 8.81
N GLU A 380 -24.62 6.42 8.60
CA GLU A 380 -25.10 5.06 8.32
C GLU A 380 -24.33 4.43 7.14
N GLY A 381 -24.01 3.14 7.27
CA GLY A 381 -23.26 2.39 6.25
C GLY A 381 -21.74 2.58 6.29
N THR A 382 -21.20 3.41 7.18
CA THR A 382 -19.73 3.56 7.31
C THR A 382 -19.11 2.31 7.91
N PRO A 383 -18.17 1.63 7.21
CA PRO A 383 -17.45 0.50 7.77
C PRO A 383 -16.43 0.97 8.82
N ILE A 384 -16.14 0.10 9.77
CA ILE A 384 -15.12 0.33 10.80
C ILE A 384 -13.85 -0.41 10.38
N SER A 385 -12.84 0.35 9.98
CA SER A 385 -11.54 -0.18 9.55
C SER A 385 -10.68 -0.59 10.74
N THR A 386 -10.70 0.18 11.85
CA THR A 386 -10.07 -0.19 13.12
C THR A 386 -11.10 -0.12 14.25
N PRO A 387 -11.42 -1.27 14.88
CA PRO A 387 -12.37 -1.32 15.99
C PRO A 387 -11.87 -0.59 17.24
N ARG A 388 -12.80 -0.13 18.09
CA ARG A 388 -12.47 0.54 19.36
C ARG A 388 -11.65 -0.31 20.35
N SER A 389 -11.64 -1.62 20.17
CA SER A 389 -10.83 -2.55 20.97
C SER A 389 -9.36 -2.57 20.55
N ASP A 390 -9.08 -2.20 19.31
CA ASP A 390 -7.73 -2.21 18.72
C ASP A 390 -7.07 -0.82 18.70
N ILE A 391 -7.82 0.28 18.96
CA ILE A 391 -7.24 1.63 18.99
C ILE A 391 -6.32 1.80 20.20
N GLU A 392 -5.16 2.45 19.97
CA GLU A 392 -4.22 2.79 21.03
C GLU A 392 -3.99 4.31 21.05
N TYR A 393 -3.04 4.85 20.29
CA TYR A 393 -2.84 6.31 20.22
C TYR A 393 -3.66 6.94 19.11
N VAL A 394 -4.26 8.09 19.42
CA VAL A 394 -4.85 8.99 18.43
C VAL A 394 -4.15 10.34 18.50
N ALA A 395 -3.71 10.84 17.34
CA ALA A 395 -3.03 12.12 17.20
C ALA A 395 -3.79 13.05 16.27
N THR A 396 -3.96 14.31 16.71
CA THR A 396 -4.41 15.43 15.89
C THR A 396 -3.49 16.65 16.14
N GLU A 397 -3.74 17.77 15.49
CA GLU A 397 -3.04 19.02 15.75
C GLU A 397 -3.23 19.56 17.19
N TYR A 398 -4.16 18.98 17.95
CA TYR A 398 -4.47 19.35 19.33
C TYR A 398 -3.86 18.44 20.40
N GLY A 399 -3.21 17.35 20.02
CA GLY A 399 -2.53 16.44 20.93
C GLY A 399 -2.39 15.03 20.40
N CYS A 400 -1.73 14.18 21.19
CA CYS A 400 -1.63 12.75 20.98
C CYS A 400 -1.93 12.03 22.31
N ILE A 401 -2.96 11.19 22.33
CA ILE A 401 -3.47 10.58 23.56
C ILE A 401 -3.52 9.05 23.43
N ASP A 402 -3.04 8.34 24.45
CA ASP A 402 -3.24 6.90 24.61
C ASP A 402 -4.67 6.64 25.10
N LEU A 403 -5.47 6.00 24.27
CA LEU A 403 -6.87 5.64 24.55
C LEU A 403 -7.04 4.24 25.13
N LYS A 404 -6.00 3.41 25.05
CA LYS A 404 -6.12 1.95 25.28
C LYS A 404 -6.56 1.60 26.69
N HIS A 405 -6.05 2.33 27.67
CA HIS A 405 -6.29 2.04 29.09
C HIS A 405 -7.33 2.96 29.75
N LEU A 406 -7.98 3.82 28.97
CA LEU A 406 -9.02 4.72 29.48
C LEU A 406 -10.35 4.00 29.64
N THR A 407 -11.12 4.40 30.68
CA THR A 407 -12.55 4.06 30.74
C THR A 407 -13.27 4.64 29.52
N MET A 408 -14.45 4.12 29.18
CA MET A 408 -15.17 4.63 28.02
C MET A 408 -15.52 6.12 28.17
N ALA A 409 -15.92 6.56 29.35
CA ALA A 409 -16.18 7.97 29.62
C ALA A 409 -14.93 8.85 29.47
N ASP A 410 -13.77 8.39 29.96
CA ASP A 410 -12.51 9.14 29.80
C ASP A 410 -12.02 9.15 28.35
N ARG A 411 -12.24 8.04 27.62
CA ARG A 411 -11.94 8.00 26.19
C ARG A 411 -12.78 9.01 25.41
N VAL A 412 -14.07 9.11 25.69
CA VAL A 412 -14.96 10.12 25.08
C VAL A 412 -14.45 11.54 25.36
N ARG A 413 -14.08 11.84 26.61
CA ARG A 413 -13.50 13.15 26.97
C ARG A 413 -12.18 13.41 26.24
N ALA A 414 -11.32 12.40 26.14
CA ALA A 414 -10.05 12.49 25.41
C ALA A 414 -10.31 12.77 23.93
N MET A 415 -11.22 12.05 23.29
CA MET A 415 -11.57 12.27 21.88
C MET A 415 -12.16 13.66 21.64
N ILE A 416 -13.00 14.18 22.53
CA ILE A 416 -13.52 15.54 22.46
C ILE A 416 -12.37 16.56 22.54
N SER A 417 -11.36 16.35 23.39
CA SER A 417 -10.22 17.25 23.53
C SER A 417 -9.34 17.30 22.27
N LEU A 418 -9.30 16.21 21.49
CA LEU A 418 -8.59 16.11 20.20
C LEU A 418 -9.36 16.72 19.02
N ALA A 419 -10.66 17.02 19.19
CA ALA A 419 -11.49 17.67 18.17
C ALA A 419 -11.11 19.14 18.00
N HIS A 420 -11.42 19.69 16.81
CA HIS A 420 -11.33 21.12 16.57
C HIS A 420 -12.21 21.90 17.57
N PRO A 421 -11.75 23.01 18.16
CA PRO A 421 -12.49 23.75 19.18
C PRO A 421 -13.95 24.05 18.83
N ASP A 422 -14.25 24.41 17.58
CA ASP A 422 -15.60 24.74 17.09
C ASP A 422 -16.62 23.60 17.30
N PHE A 423 -16.19 22.35 17.52
CA PHE A 423 -17.06 21.19 17.66
C PHE A 423 -17.10 20.60 19.07
N ARG A 424 -16.25 21.05 19.98
CA ARG A 424 -16.11 20.43 21.32
C ARG A 424 -17.38 20.55 22.16
N ASP A 425 -18.01 21.71 22.14
CA ASP A 425 -19.25 21.95 22.91
C ASP A 425 -20.40 21.08 22.38
N GLU A 426 -20.59 21.02 21.07
CA GLU A 426 -21.60 20.18 20.43
C GLU A 426 -21.38 18.69 20.75
N LEU A 427 -20.14 18.21 20.66
CA LEU A 427 -19.79 16.82 20.96
C LEU A 427 -20.01 16.49 22.45
N THR A 428 -19.68 17.44 23.34
CA THR A 428 -19.90 17.30 24.77
C THR A 428 -21.39 17.22 25.11
N GLU A 429 -22.21 18.10 24.54
CA GLU A 429 -23.65 18.10 24.74
C GLU A 429 -24.27 16.78 24.27
N LYS A 430 -23.92 16.31 23.07
CA LYS A 430 -24.37 15.03 22.55
C LYS A 430 -23.96 13.84 23.43
N ALA A 431 -22.73 13.85 23.95
CA ALA A 431 -22.23 12.77 24.81
C ALA A 431 -22.97 12.74 26.16
N ARG A 432 -23.30 13.91 26.72
CA ARG A 432 -24.11 14.02 27.96
C ARG A 432 -25.54 13.58 27.75
N HIS A 433 -26.14 13.94 26.60
CA HIS A 433 -27.54 13.59 26.29
C HIS A 433 -27.81 12.08 26.27
N VAL A 434 -26.77 11.27 26.04
CA VAL A 434 -26.86 9.80 26.01
C VAL A 434 -26.06 9.15 27.14
N ASP A 435 -25.79 9.88 28.20
CA ASP A 435 -25.13 9.40 29.44
C ASP A 435 -23.76 8.74 29.19
N LEU A 436 -22.98 9.23 28.21
CA LEU A 436 -21.61 8.76 27.96
C LEU A 436 -20.57 9.44 28.88
N ILE A 437 -20.84 10.67 29.32
CA ILE A 437 -19.97 11.45 30.22
C ILE A 437 -20.78 12.27 31.22
#